data_f73f9d16c4d7be401997c5ffcf06c1b3
#
_entry.id   f73f9d16c4d7be401997c5ffcf06c1b3
#
_cell.length_a   1.000
_cell.length_b   1.000
_cell.length_c   1.000
_cell.angle_alpha   90.00
_cell.angle_beta   90.00
_cell.angle_gamma   90.00
#
_symmetry.space_group_name_H-M   'P 1'
#
loop_
_entity.id
_entity.type
_entity.pdbx_description
1 polymer ?
#
loop_
_entity_poly.entity_id
_entity_poly.type
_entity_poly.pdbx_seq_one_letter_code
_entity_poly.pdbx_strand_id
1 'polypeptide(L)' 'MERASIETAIKLIIAEIHNKLSEAARIAKAAEACVQNGAIAEGVEVAMDIEQPIYEAGRLQDAASLLGRMKRDQN' A
#
# COMPACT_ATOMS: atom_id res chain seq x y z
N MET A 1 -22.83 -9.79 -6.03
CA MET A 1 -22.58 -8.49 -5.36
C MET A 1 -23.10 -7.37 -6.24
N GLU A 2 -23.84 -6.46 -5.64
CA GLU A 2 -24.42 -5.35 -6.36
C GLU A 2 -23.34 -4.40 -6.88
N ARG A 3 -23.57 -3.79 -8.07
CA ARG A 3 -22.60 -2.91 -8.71
C ARG A 3 -22.19 -1.72 -7.82
N ALA A 4 -23.16 -1.06 -7.17
CA ALA A 4 -22.87 0.08 -6.30
C ALA A 4 -22.01 -0.34 -5.11
N SER A 5 -22.25 -1.54 -4.55
CA SER A 5 -21.45 -2.08 -3.46
C SER A 5 -20.03 -2.39 -3.91
N ILE A 6 -19.87 -2.89 -5.12
CA ILE A 6 -18.55 -3.16 -5.68
C ILE A 6 -17.78 -1.86 -5.86
N GLU A 7 -18.43 -0.83 -6.39
CA GLU A 7 -17.77 0.47 -6.58
C GLU A 7 -17.34 1.08 -5.25
N THR A 8 -18.18 0.98 -4.23
CA THR A 8 -17.83 1.47 -2.89
C THR A 8 -16.62 0.73 -2.33
N ALA A 9 -16.61 -0.60 -2.48
CA ALA A 9 -15.49 -1.41 -2.01
C ALA A 9 -14.20 -1.02 -2.74
N ILE A 10 -14.27 -0.81 -4.05
CA ILE A 10 -13.10 -0.40 -4.84
C ILE A 10 -12.55 0.93 -4.33
N LYS A 11 -13.44 1.91 -4.08
CA LYS A 11 -13.00 3.21 -3.57
C LYS A 11 -12.28 3.10 -2.25
N LEU A 12 -12.82 2.29 -1.32
CA LEU A 12 -12.22 2.09 -0.01
C LEU A 12 -10.85 1.40 -0.11
N ILE A 13 -10.76 0.38 -0.96
CA ILE A 13 -9.51 -0.37 -1.13
C ILE A 13 -8.44 0.51 -1.77
N ILE A 14 -8.79 1.28 -2.80
CA ILE A 14 -7.84 2.19 -3.44
C ILE A 14 -7.33 3.24 -2.44
N ALA A 15 -8.23 3.78 -1.59
CA ALA A 15 -7.82 4.72 -0.57
C ALA A 15 -6.84 4.09 0.43
N GLU A 16 -7.08 2.82 0.79
CA GLU A 16 -6.20 2.14 1.72
C GLU A 16 -4.84 1.81 1.10
N ILE A 17 -4.80 1.50 -0.20
CA ILE A 17 -3.54 1.33 -0.92
C ILE A 17 -2.71 2.61 -0.80
N HIS A 18 -3.34 3.76 -1.02
CA HIS A 18 -2.66 5.05 -0.90
C HIS A 18 -2.11 5.25 0.51
N ASN A 19 -2.89 4.91 1.53
CA ASN A 19 -2.45 5.02 2.93
C ASN A 19 -1.24 4.14 3.21
N LYS A 20 -1.23 2.90 2.71
CA LYS A 20 -0.12 1.98 2.92
C LYS A 20 1.15 2.45 2.21
N LEU A 21 1.02 2.96 0.99
CA LEU A 21 2.17 3.47 0.26
C LEU A 21 2.71 4.75 0.88
N SER A 22 1.82 5.59 1.43
CA SER A 22 2.24 6.79 2.16
C SER A 22 3.02 6.42 3.43
N GLU A 23 2.58 5.39 4.12
CA GLU A 23 3.29 4.86 5.28
C GLU A 23 4.68 4.37 4.89
N ALA A 24 4.76 3.58 3.80
CA ALA A 24 6.05 3.09 3.30
C ALA A 24 6.97 4.25 2.92
N ALA A 25 6.42 5.28 2.29
CA ALA A 25 7.21 6.46 1.91
C ALA A 25 7.77 7.19 3.14
N ARG A 26 6.98 7.30 4.21
CA ARG A 26 7.46 7.93 5.44
C ARG A 26 8.60 7.14 6.07
N ILE A 27 8.49 5.81 6.07
CA ILE A 27 9.55 4.94 6.60
C ILE A 27 10.81 5.10 5.75
N ALA A 28 10.66 5.10 4.42
CA ALA A 28 11.80 5.28 3.52
C ALA A 28 12.51 6.61 3.77
N LYS A 29 11.73 7.67 4.00
CA LYS A 29 12.29 8.99 4.28
C LYS A 29 13.09 8.98 5.58
N ALA A 30 12.57 8.32 6.62
CA ALA A 30 13.26 8.19 7.89
C ALA A 30 14.57 7.41 7.74
N ALA A 31 14.54 6.31 6.97
CA ALA A 31 15.74 5.51 6.70
C ALA A 31 16.80 6.34 5.97
N GLU A 32 16.36 7.11 4.97
CA GLU A 32 17.25 7.99 4.21
C GLU A 32 17.90 9.02 5.12
N ALA A 33 17.15 9.61 6.04
CA ALA A 33 17.69 10.59 6.98
C ALA A 33 18.77 9.97 7.88
N CYS A 34 18.55 8.73 8.34
CA CYS A 34 19.56 8.00 9.11
C CYS A 34 20.86 7.87 8.33
N VAL A 35 20.76 7.41 7.08
CA VAL A 35 21.93 7.19 6.23
C VAL A 35 22.66 8.50 5.94
N GLN A 36 21.91 9.56 5.65
CA GLN A 36 22.50 10.88 5.40
C GLN A 36 23.25 11.42 6.59
N ASN A 37 22.85 11.04 7.79
CA ASN A 37 23.53 11.45 9.04
C ASN A 37 24.65 10.49 9.45
N GLY A 38 24.96 9.50 8.63
CA GLY A 38 26.03 8.55 8.89
C GLY A 38 25.62 7.33 9.70
N ALA A 39 24.34 7.24 10.10
CA ALA A 39 23.82 6.10 10.86
C ALA A 39 23.35 5.00 9.89
N ILE A 40 24.30 4.37 9.21
CA ILE A 40 24.01 3.43 8.11
C ILE A 40 23.26 2.19 8.61
N ALA A 41 23.73 1.57 9.68
CA ALA A 41 23.09 0.36 10.22
C ALA A 41 21.66 0.63 10.68
N GLU A 42 21.45 1.77 11.35
CA GLU A 42 20.11 2.16 11.78
C GLU A 42 19.19 2.41 10.59
N GLY A 43 19.72 3.05 9.55
CA GLY A 43 18.95 3.28 8.32
C GLY A 43 18.49 1.99 7.69
N VAL A 44 19.33 0.97 7.65
CA VAL A 44 18.98 -0.35 7.12
C VAL A 44 17.88 -0.98 7.96
N GLU A 45 18.00 -0.91 9.30
CA GLU A 45 16.98 -1.45 10.19
C GLU A 45 15.62 -0.77 9.99
N VAL A 46 15.61 0.55 9.90
CA VAL A 46 14.38 1.32 9.65
C VAL A 46 13.78 0.91 8.32
N ALA A 47 14.61 0.77 7.28
CA ALA A 47 14.14 0.39 5.95
C ALA A 47 13.43 -0.96 5.93
N MET A 48 13.80 -1.88 6.83
CA MET A 48 13.14 -3.19 6.90
C MET A 48 11.66 -3.10 7.26
N ASP A 49 11.25 -2.04 7.95
CA ASP A 49 9.85 -1.83 8.30
C ASP A 49 8.96 -1.52 7.09
N ILE A 50 9.56 -1.24 5.93
CA ILE A 50 8.81 -0.99 4.68
C ILE A 50 8.11 -2.27 4.20
N GLU A 51 8.64 -3.44 4.52
CA GLU A 51 8.12 -4.72 4.02
C GLU A 51 6.63 -4.89 4.29
N GLN A 52 6.18 -4.60 5.50
CA GLN A 52 4.79 -4.85 5.89
C GLN A 52 3.80 -3.98 5.12
N PRO A 53 3.93 -2.65 5.07
CA PRO A 53 2.98 -1.84 4.30
C PRO A 53 3.03 -2.14 2.80
N ILE A 54 4.18 -2.48 2.25
CA ILE A 54 4.29 -2.86 0.83
C ILE A 54 3.56 -4.18 0.59
N TYR A 55 3.74 -5.16 1.48
CA TYR A 55 3.03 -6.44 1.38
C TYR A 55 1.52 -6.20 1.42
N GLU A 56 1.05 -5.39 2.37
CA GLU A 56 -0.37 -5.11 2.51
C GLU A 56 -0.93 -4.38 1.30
N ALA A 57 -0.17 -3.41 0.75
CA ALA A 57 -0.59 -2.71 -0.47
C ALA A 57 -0.74 -3.68 -1.64
N GLY A 58 0.18 -4.64 -1.76
CA GLY A 58 0.09 -5.67 -2.80
C GLY A 58 -1.14 -6.54 -2.67
N ARG A 59 -1.49 -6.95 -1.44
CA ARG A 59 -2.70 -7.73 -1.21
C ARG A 59 -3.96 -6.92 -1.53
N LEU A 60 -3.96 -5.65 -1.19
CA LEU A 60 -5.09 -4.76 -1.52
C LEU A 60 -5.20 -4.56 -3.03
N GLN A 61 -4.08 -4.47 -3.73
CA GLN A 61 -4.09 -4.37 -5.19
C GLN A 61 -4.74 -5.60 -5.81
N ASP A 62 -4.43 -6.80 -5.30
CA ASP A 62 -5.06 -8.04 -5.78
C ASP A 62 -6.56 -7.99 -5.58
N ALA A 63 -7.02 -7.51 -4.43
CA ALA A 63 -8.45 -7.38 -4.14
C ALA A 63 -9.11 -6.38 -5.08
N ALA A 64 -8.48 -5.24 -5.32
CA ALA A 64 -9.01 -4.23 -6.24
C ALA A 64 -9.13 -4.80 -7.66
N SER A 65 -8.14 -5.57 -8.09
CA SER A 65 -8.15 -6.22 -9.40
C SER A 65 -9.32 -7.18 -9.54
N LEU A 66 -9.56 -8.00 -8.51
CA LEU A 66 -10.68 -8.94 -8.50
C LEU A 66 -12.01 -8.21 -8.59
N LEU A 67 -12.18 -7.17 -7.75
CA LEU A 67 -13.42 -6.39 -7.75
C LEU A 67 -13.63 -5.68 -9.10
N GLY A 68 -12.56 -5.21 -9.72
CA GLY A 68 -12.63 -4.60 -11.04
C GLY A 68 -13.16 -5.58 -12.09
N ARG A 69 -12.71 -6.84 -12.03
CA ARG A 69 -13.22 -7.89 -12.95
C ARG A 69 -14.68 -8.18 -12.67
N MET A 70 -15.07 -8.26 -11.39
CA MET A 70 -16.46 -8.50 -11.02
C MET A 70 -17.38 -7.39 -11.54
N LYS A 71 -16.93 -6.15 -11.46
CA LYS A 71 -17.69 -5.01 -11.97
C LYS A 71 -17.87 -5.10 -13.48
N ARG A 72 -16.82 -5.47 -14.22
CA ARG A 72 -16.90 -5.65 -15.68
C ARG A 72 -17.90 -6.75 -16.05
N ASP A 73 -17.90 -7.85 -15.30
CA ASP A 73 -18.76 -8.99 -15.57
C ASP A 73 -20.23 -8.66 -15.37
N GLN A 74 -20.53 -7.61 -14.61
CA GLN A 74 -21.91 -7.17 -14.38
C GLN A 74 -22.41 -6.19 -15.44
N ASN A 75 -21.55 -5.75 -16.32
CA ASN A 75 -21.92 -4.88 -17.43
C ASN A 75 -22.23 -5.71 -18.67
#